data_1df4987eabb20fa4b4290e29488b01cd
#
_entry.id   1df4987eabb20fa4b4290e29488b01cd
#
_cell.length_a   1.000
_cell.length_b   1.000
_cell.length_c   1.000
_cell.angle_alpha   90.00
_cell.angle_beta   90.00
_cell.angle_gamma   90.00
#
_symmetry.space_group_name_H-M   'P 1'
#
loop_
_entity.id
_entity.type
_entity.pdbx_description
1 polymer ?
#
loop_
_entity_poly.entity_id
_entity_poly.type
_entity_poly.pdbx_seq_one_letter_code
_entity_poly.pdbx_strand_id
1 'polypeptide(L)'
;DYIQLGSIVITLISLAILISWDKLPALKKLKLIPGALVAVVVGVILNEIFTVSGSTLAIQKEHLVSLPIPTSFEEFKNIIITPNFSSITNQKVWVVALTIAIVASIETLLCIEAADRMDFQKRYTNPNVELKAQGIGNMISSLLGGLPMTSVVVRTSANNNAGEKTKMAAIIHGVLLLI
;
A
#
# COMPACT_ATOMS: atom_id res chain seq x y z
N ASP A 1 4.76 5.55 27.31
CA ASP A 1 4.41 4.14 27.15
C ASP A 1 3.99 3.91 25.69
N TYR A 2 4.87 3.21 24.95
CA TYR A 2 4.67 2.93 23.51
C TYR A 2 3.74 1.74 23.24
N ILE A 3 3.28 1.04 24.27
CA ILE A 3 2.46 -0.16 24.13
C ILE A 3 1.01 0.17 24.47
N GLN A 4 0.14 0.13 23.47
CA GLN A 4 -1.30 0.26 23.65
C GLN A 4 -1.96 -1.11 23.69
N LEU A 5 -2.60 -1.44 24.82
CA LEU A 5 -3.31 -2.71 25.00
C LEU A 5 -4.41 -2.90 23.94
N GLY A 6 -5.08 -1.83 23.51
CA GLY A 6 -6.08 -1.89 22.45
C GLY A 6 -5.53 -2.36 21.12
N SER A 7 -4.35 -1.88 20.73
CA SER A 7 -3.68 -2.31 19.49
C SER A 7 -3.32 -3.81 19.55
N ILE A 8 -2.89 -4.31 20.72
CA ILE A 8 -2.59 -5.73 20.91
C ILE A 8 -3.86 -6.58 20.74
N VAL A 9 -4.96 -6.18 21.37
CA VAL A 9 -6.23 -6.92 21.29
C VAL A 9 -6.74 -6.95 19.85
N ILE A 10 -6.76 -5.80 19.16
CA ILE A 10 -7.18 -5.72 17.76
C ILE A 10 -6.28 -6.57 16.86
N THR A 11 -4.96 -6.54 17.08
CA THR A 11 -4.00 -7.34 16.30
C THR A 11 -4.23 -8.84 16.50
N LEU A 12 -4.45 -9.31 17.73
CA LEU A 12 -4.71 -10.71 18.02
C LEU A 12 -6.01 -11.18 17.37
N ILE A 13 -7.07 -10.38 17.44
CA ILE A 13 -8.35 -10.69 16.81
C ILE A 13 -8.19 -10.73 15.28
N SER A 14 -7.53 -9.74 14.70
CA SER A 14 -7.26 -9.69 13.26
C SER A 14 -6.45 -10.90 12.78
N LEU A 15 -5.43 -11.30 13.56
CA LEU A 15 -4.62 -12.48 13.26
C LEU A 15 -5.45 -13.76 13.36
N ALA A 16 -6.30 -13.89 14.38
CA ALA A 16 -7.21 -15.04 14.53
C ALA A 16 -8.19 -15.13 13.35
N ILE A 17 -8.71 -14.00 12.86
CA ILE A 17 -9.56 -13.94 11.66
C ILE A 17 -8.79 -14.42 10.43
N LEU A 18 -7.59 -13.93 10.19
CA LEU A 18 -6.77 -14.31 9.03
C LEU A 18 -6.45 -15.80 9.04
N ILE A 19 -6.01 -16.35 10.17
CA ILE A 19 -5.71 -17.79 10.31
C ILE A 19 -6.98 -18.63 10.12
N SER A 20 -8.09 -18.21 10.68
CA SER A 20 -9.37 -18.94 10.55
C SER A 20 -9.89 -18.91 9.12
N TRP A 21 -9.69 -17.78 8.40
CA TRP A 21 -10.12 -17.63 7.00
C TRP A 21 -9.42 -18.64 6.09
N ASP A 22 -8.13 -18.87 6.33
CA ASP A 22 -7.35 -19.82 5.53
C ASP A 22 -7.62 -21.27 5.89
N LYS A 23 -8.01 -21.57 7.14
CA LYS A 23 -8.23 -22.93 7.60
C LYS A 23 -9.66 -23.44 7.38
N LEU A 24 -10.66 -22.56 7.40
CA LEU A 24 -12.07 -22.96 7.32
C LEU A 24 -12.55 -23.05 5.87
N PRO A 25 -12.88 -24.25 5.36
CA PRO A 25 -13.31 -24.43 3.97
C PRO A 25 -14.65 -23.72 3.66
N ALA A 26 -15.47 -23.45 4.67
CA ALA A 26 -16.70 -22.68 4.53
C ALA A 26 -16.43 -21.22 4.16
N LEU A 27 -15.39 -20.60 4.72
CA LEU A 27 -15.00 -19.21 4.45
C LEU A 27 -14.28 -19.06 3.11
N LYS A 28 -13.54 -20.08 2.68
CA LYS A 28 -12.92 -20.13 1.34
C LYS A 28 -13.93 -20.09 0.18
N LYS A 29 -15.20 -20.44 0.43
CA LYS A 29 -16.28 -20.32 -0.56
C LYS A 29 -16.66 -18.87 -0.86
N LEU A 30 -16.36 -17.95 0.04
CA LEU A 30 -16.57 -16.50 -0.15
C LEU A 30 -15.41 -15.88 -0.97
N LYS A 31 -15.24 -16.33 -2.21
CA LYS A 31 -14.13 -15.90 -3.11
C LYS A 31 -14.06 -14.39 -3.33
N LEU A 32 -15.17 -13.68 -3.15
CA LEU A 32 -15.27 -12.23 -3.36
C LEU A 32 -14.83 -11.39 -2.15
N ILE A 33 -14.74 -11.99 -0.96
CA ILE A 33 -14.40 -11.28 0.27
C ILE A 33 -13.05 -11.81 0.79
N PRO A 34 -11.96 -11.09 0.60
CA PRO A 34 -10.66 -11.50 1.14
C PRO A 34 -10.67 -11.39 2.68
N GLY A 35 -10.08 -12.39 3.35
CA GLY A 35 -9.99 -12.41 4.82
C GLY A 35 -9.30 -11.16 5.40
N ALA A 36 -8.36 -10.57 4.66
CA ALA A 36 -7.72 -9.32 5.03
C ALA A 36 -8.71 -8.16 5.13
N LEU A 37 -9.68 -8.06 4.21
CA LEU A 37 -10.72 -7.03 4.25
C LEU A 37 -11.58 -7.18 5.50
N VAL A 38 -11.97 -8.41 5.83
CA VAL A 38 -12.77 -8.69 7.03
C VAL A 38 -11.98 -8.34 8.29
N ALA A 39 -10.71 -8.68 8.36
CA ALA A 39 -9.85 -8.33 9.49
C ALA A 39 -9.75 -6.80 9.69
N VAL A 40 -9.60 -6.03 8.61
CA VAL A 40 -9.58 -4.56 8.67
C VAL A 40 -10.92 -4.01 9.14
N VAL A 41 -12.03 -4.44 8.55
CA VAL A 41 -13.38 -3.97 8.92
C VAL A 41 -13.68 -4.28 10.40
N VAL A 42 -13.38 -5.49 10.86
CA VAL A 42 -13.56 -5.85 12.27
C VAL A 42 -12.66 -5.02 13.17
N GLY A 43 -11.40 -4.77 12.77
CA GLY A 43 -10.48 -3.93 13.53
C GLY A 43 -10.98 -2.50 13.69
N VAL A 44 -11.53 -1.90 12.62
CA VAL A 44 -12.14 -0.56 12.65
C VAL A 44 -13.36 -0.53 13.55
N ILE A 45 -14.27 -1.50 13.41
CA ILE A 45 -15.49 -1.60 14.24
C ILE A 45 -15.13 -1.74 15.72
N LEU A 46 -14.17 -2.59 16.06
CA LEU A 46 -13.71 -2.77 17.44
C LEU A 46 -13.13 -1.48 18.02
N ASN A 47 -12.29 -0.78 17.25
CA ASN A 47 -11.76 0.50 17.71
C ASN A 47 -12.85 1.54 17.93
N GLU A 48 -13.85 1.59 17.06
CA GLU A 48 -15.00 2.49 17.21
C GLU A 48 -15.81 2.14 18.45
N ILE A 49 -16.07 0.86 18.71
CA ILE A 49 -16.75 0.41 19.95
C ILE A 49 -15.94 0.81 21.19
N PHE A 50 -14.62 0.64 21.19
CA PHE A 50 -13.77 1.05 22.30
C PHE A 50 -13.79 2.57 22.50
N THR A 51 -13.86 3.34 21.44
CA THR A 51 -13.94 4.81 21.47
C THR A 51 -15.26 5.28 22.04
N VAL A 52 -16.38 4.72 21.58
CA VAL A 52 -17.74 5.07 22.04
C VAL A 52 -17.96 4.66 23.49
N SER A 53 -17.42 3.50 23.91
CA SER A 53 -17.54 3.02 25.30
C SER A 53 -16.60 3.74 26.28
N GLY A 54 -15.78 4.68 25.81
CA GLY A 54 -14.80 5.38 26.66
C GLY A 54 -13.74 4.47 27.28
N SER A 55 -13.50 3.31 26.65
CA SER A 55 -12.54 2.33 27.14
C SER A 55 -11.09 2.81 26.99
N THR A 56 -10.24 2.45 27.94
CA THR A 56 -8.77 2.64 27.84
C THR A 56 -8.14 1.85 26.69
N LEU A 57 -8.91 0.95 26.05
CA LEU A 57 -8.50 0.19 24.88
C LEU A 57 -8.69 0.95 23.56
N ALA A 58 -9.33 2.12 23.55
CA ALA A 58 -9.45 2.95 22.35
C ALA A 58 -8.05 3.40 21.88
N ILE A 59 -7.77 3.21 20.59
CA ILE A 59 -6.51 3.70 20.00
C ILE A 59 -6.62 5.21 19.88
N GLN A 60 -5.68 5.92 20.47
CA GLN A 60 -5.64 7.38 20.42
C GLN A 60 -5.40 7.86 18.99
N LYS A 61 -5.99 9.00 18.63
CA LYS A 61 -5.91 9.58 17.28
C LYS A 61 -4.47 9.83 16.81
N GLU A 62 -3.56 10.07 17.75
CA GLU A 62 -2.13 10.29 17.50
C GLU A 62 -1.41 9.04 16.92
N HIS A 63 -1.97 7.85 17.19
CA HIS A 63 -1.45 6.57 16.69
C HIS A 63 -2.18 6.05 15.45
N LEU A 64 -3.20 6.78 14.99
CA LEU A 64 -3.88 6.48 13.74
C LEU A 64 -3.19 7.20 12.59
N VAL A 65 -3.10 6.54 11.43
CA VAL A 65 -2.59 7.16 10.22
C VAL A 65 -3.56 8.26 9.81
N SER A 66 -3.13 9.51 9.90
CA SER A 66 -3.87 10.65 9.40
C SER A 66 -3.45 10.94 7.97
N LEU A 67 -4.33 10.68 7.02
CA LEU A 67 -4.12 11.06 5.63
C LEU A 67 -4.60 12.52 5.46
N PRO A 68 -3.81 13.39 4.81
CA PRO A 68 -4.25 14.74 4.45
C PRO A 68 -5.27 14.63 3.31
N ILE A 69 -6.55 14.53 3.67
CA ILE A 69 -7.64 14.49 2.67
C ILE A 69 -8.02 15.95 2.39
N PRO A 70 -7.79 16.47 1.18
CA PRO A 70 -8.18 17.83 0.83
C PRO A 70 -9.72 17.92 0.78
N THR A 71 -10.28 18.85 1.53
CA THR A 71 -11.72 19.14 1.56
C THR A 71 -12.12 20.18 0.50
N SER A 72 -11.12 20.90 -0.05
CA SER A 72 -11.33 21.93 -1.07
C SER A 72 -10.27 21.85 -2.17
N PHE A 73 -10.59 22.44 -3.34
CA PHE A 73 -9.66 22.52 -4.47
C PHE A 73 -8.41 23.35 -4.14
N GLU A 74 -8.52 24.34 -3.27
CA GLU A 74 -7.38 25.13 -2.79
C GLU A 74 -6.46 24.28 -1.90
N GLU A 75 -7.00 23.47 -1.01
CA GLU A 75 -6.22 22.54 -0.20
C GLU A 75 -5.51 21.49 -1.08
N PHE A 76 -6.19 20.97 -2.11
CA PHE A 76 -5.58 20.06 -3.07
C PHE A 76 -4.37 20.68 -3.78
N LYS A 77 -4.47 21.95 -4.18
CA LYS A 77 -3.35 22.69 -4.76
C LYS A 77 -2.16 22.82 -3.80
N ASN A 78 -2.44 23.04 -2.52
CA ASN A 78 -1.40 23.21 -1.50
C ASN A 78 -0.68 21.89 -1.14
N ILE A 79 -1.29 20.74 -1.44
CA ILE A 79 -0.66 19.42 -1.27
C ILE A 79 0.38 19.17 -2.37
N ILE A 80 0.21 19.75 -3.56
CA ILE A 80 1.17 19.63 -4.65
C ILE A 80 2.40 20.49 -4.34
N ILE A 81 3.42 19.84 -3.81
CA ILE A 81 4.69 20.51 -3.46
C ILE A 81 5.62 20.45 -4.68
N THR A 82 5.95 21.61 -5.23
CA THR A 82 6.91 21.66 -6.33
C THR A 82 8.34 21.41 -5.84
N PRO A 83 9.17 20.70 -6.62
CA PRO A 83 10.55 20.41 -6.24
C PRO A 83 11.38 21.68 -6.05
N ASN A 84 12.18 21.70 -5.00
CA ASN A 84 13.15 22.77 -4.78
C ASN A 84 14.46 22.49 -5.53
N PHE A 85 14.59 23.09 -6.72
CA PHE A 85 15.77 22.90 -7.58
C PHE A 85 17.06 23.52 -7.03
N SER A 86 16.99 24.43 -6.04
CA SER A 86 18.19 25.00 -5.43
C SER A 86 19.03 23.94 -4.67
N SER A 87 18.39 22.83 -4.30
CA SER A 87 19.08 21.74 -3.60
C SER A 87 19.87 20.80 -4.52
N ILE A 88 19.86 21.01 -5.84
CA ILE A 88 20.63 20.18 -6.80
C ILE A 88 22.14 20.20 -6.55
N THR A 89 22.67 21.30 -6.03
CA THR A 89 24.09 21.43 -5.70
C THR A 89 24.50 20.68 -4.42
N ASN A 90 23.52 20.21 -3.64
CA ASN A 90 23.80 19.48 -2.41
C ASN A 90 24.15 18.01 -2.68
N GLN A 91 25.41 17.65 -2.39
CA GLN A 91 25.91 16.29 -2.58
C GLN A 91 25.08 15.22 -1.85
N LYS A 92 24.50 15.53 -0.69
CA LYS A 92 23.67 14.58 0.07
C LYS A 92 22.41 14.17 -0.71
N VAL A 93 21.83 15.10 -1.48
CA VAL A 93 20.66 14.81 -2.33
C VAL A 93 21.00 13.76 -3.38
N TRP A 94 22.16 13.86 -4.02
CA TRP A 94 22.61 12.90 -5.02
C TRP A 94 22.88 11.51 -4.43
N VAL A 95 23.52 11.45 -3.26
CA VAL A 95 23.77 10.18 -2.56
C VAL A 95 22.45 9.50 -2.20
N VAL A 96 21.50 10.23 -1.63
CA VAL A 96 20.18 9.68 -1.27
C VAL A 96 19.41 9.26 -2.53
N ALA A 97 19.40 10.08 -3.58
CA ALA A 97 18.72 9.77 -4.83
C ALA A 97 19.27 8.49 -5.47
N LEU A 98 20.60 8.34 -5.52
CA LEU A 98 21.25 7.14 -6.04
C LEU A 98 20.92 5.90 -5.20
N THR A 99 20.94 6.05 -3.87
CA THR A 99 20.57 4.96 -2.95
C THR A 99 19.14 4.50 -3.18
N ILE A 100 18.19 5.44 -3.25
CA ILE A 100 16.78 5.13 -3.52
C ILE A 100 16.62 4.47 -4.89
N ALA A 101 17.29 4.98 -5.92
CA ALA A 101 17.23 4.41 -7.27
C ALA A 101 17.71 2.95 -7.30
N ILE A 102 18.84 2.65 -6.65
CA ILE A 102 19.40 1.29 -6.58
C ILE A 102 18.44 0.37 -5.81
N VAL A 103 18.01 0.77 -4.62
CA VAL A 103 17.14 -0.05 -3.76
C VAL A 103 15.81 -0.32 -4.46
N ALA A 104 15.16 0.71 -5.00
CA ALA A 104 13.90 0.57 -5.71
C ALA A 104 14.01 -0.30 -6.96
N SER A 105 15.14 -0.23 -7.69
CA SER A 105 15.38 -1.08 -8.86
C SER A 105 15.54 -2.54 -8.47
N ILE A 106 16.32 -2.84 -7.42
CA ILE A 106 16.49 -4.21 -6.91
C ILE A 106 15.15 -4.77 -6.43
N GLU A 107 14.41 -4.00 -5.64
CA GLU A 107 13.10 -4.40 -5.16
C GLU A 107 12.14 -4.71 -6.31
N THR A 108 12.09 -3.85 -7.32
CA THR A 108 11.25 -4.08 -8.50
C THR A 108 11.65 -5.34 -9.26
N LEU A 109 12.94 -5.60 -9.46
CA LEU A 109 13.39 -6.82 -10.13
C LEU A 109 13.00 -8.08 -9.37
N LEU A 110 13.14 -8.08 -8.04
CA LEU A 110 12.68 -9.19 -7.20
C LEU A 110 11.16 -9.36 -7.26
N CYS A 111 10.41 -8.25 -7.26
CA CYS A 111 8.95 -8.29 -7.38
C CYS A 111 8.50 -8.83 -8.74
N ILE A 112 9.16 -8.46 -9.84
CA ILE A 112 8.89 -9.01 -11.19
C ILE A 112 9.08 -10.51 -11.20
N GLU A 113 10.21 -11.01 -10.72
CA GLU A 113 10.48 -12.44 -10.69
C GLU A 113 9.43 -13.20 -9.86
N ALA A 114 9.06 -12.67 -8.70
CA ALA A 114 8.02 -13.26 -7.87
C ALA A 114 6.64 -13.23 -8.55
N ALA A 115 6.29 -12.12 -9.22
CA ALA A 115 5.04 -11.96 -9.95
C ALA A 115 4.94 -12.94 -11.13
N ASP A 116 5.99 -13.05 -11.94
CA ASP A 116 6.05 -13.93 -13.11
C ASP A 116 5.90 -15.41 -12.69
N ARG A 117 6.49 -15.80 -11.55
CA ARG A 117 6.32 -17.15 -10.99
C ARG A 117 4.90 -17.46 -10.54
N MET A 118 4.16 -16.44 -10.08
CA MET A 118 2.78 -16.58 -9.60
C MET A 118 1.74 -16.44 -10.73
N ASP A 119 2.13 -15.94 -11.91
CA ASP A 119 1.20 -15.72 -13.01
C ASP A 119 0.68 -17.05 -13.60
N PHE A 120 -0.63 -17.27 -13.49
CA PHE A 120 -1.29 -18.44 -14.04
C PHE A 120 -1.17 -18.57 -15.57
N GLN A 121 -0.99 -17.43 -16.26
CA GLN A 121 -0.83 -17.37 -17.72
C GLN A 121 0.63 -17.52 -18.14
N LYS A 122 1.57 -17.63 -17.19
CA LYS A 122 3.02 -17.74 -17.41
C LYS A 122 3.56 -16.67 -18.36
N ARG A 123 3.08 -15.44 -18.19
CA ARG A 123 3.62 -14.29 -18.92
C ARG A 123 4.93 -13.86 -18.29
N TYR A 124 5.89 -13.52 -19.11
CA TYR A 124 7.18 -13.01 -18.66
C TYR A 124 7.24 -11.51 -18.85
N THR A 125 7.60 -10.81 -17.78
CA THR A 125 7.78 -9.35 -17.79
C THR A 125 9.17 -9.02 -18.32
N ASN A 126 9.26 -8.01 -19.20
CA ASN A 126 10.55 -7.50 -19.61
C ASN A 126 11.09 -6.53 -18.54
N PRO A 127 12.17 -6.89 -17.81
CA PRO A 127 12.68 -6.07 -16.70
C PRO A 127 13.10 -4.66 -17.13
N ASN A 128 13.67 -4.53 -18.35
CA ASN A 128 14.11 -3.23 -18.85
C ASN A 128 12.95 -2.28 -19.14
N VAL A 129 11.83 -2.82 -19.63
CA VAL A 129 10.63 -2.02 -19.88
C VAL A 129 9.99 -1.60 -18.57
N GLU A 130 9.92 -2.51 -17.59
CA GLU A 130 9.36 -2.23 -16.28
C GLU A 130 10.17 -1.18 -15.52
N LEU A 131 11.50 -1.31 -15.47
CA LEU A 131 12.37 -0.31 -14.83
C LEU A 131 12.26 1.07 -15.48
N LYS A 132 12.13 1.13 -16.83
CA LYS A 132 11.89 2.41 -17.52
C LYS A 132 10.54 3.00 -17.15
N ALA A 133 9.49 2.19 -17.13
CA ALA A 133 8.14 2.63 -16.76
C ALA A 133 8.11 3.15 -15.32
N GLN A 134 8.73 2.43 -14.40
CA GLN A 134 8.88 2.86 -13.01
C GLN A 134 9.69 4.16 -12.88
N GLY A 135 10.79 4.28 -13.62
CA GLY A 135 11.60 5.50 -13.63
C GLY A 135 10.80 6.72 -14.09
N ILE A 136 10.05 6.59 -15.20
CA ILE A 136 9.16 7.66 -15.68
C ILE A 136 8.06 7.96 -14.67
N GLY A 137 7.43 6.94 -14.08
CA GLY A 137 6.42 7.12 -13.06
C GLY A 137 6.95 7.87 -11.84
N ASN A 138 8.16 7.51 -11.37
CA ASN A 138 8.82 8.18 -10.25
C ASN A 138 9.23 9.63 -10.58
N MET A 139 9.64 9.92 -11.81
CA MET A 139 9.89 11.29 -12.24
C MET A 139 8.62 12.14 -12.18
N ILE A 140 7.51 11.65 -12.70
CA ILE A 140 6.22 12.35 -12.67
C ILE A 140 5.74 12.51 -11.23
N SER A 141 5.80 11.45 -10.42
CA SER A 141 5.42 11.50 -9.00
C SER A 141 6.22 12.56 -8.24
N SER A 142 7.54 12.58 -8.42
CA SER A 142 8.40 13.55 -7.73
C SER A 142 8.15 15.00 -8.15
N LEU A 143 7.77 15.25 -9.41
CA LEU A 143 7.39 16.59 -9.87
C LEU A 143 6.09 17.09 -9.23
N LEU A 144 5.22 16.17 -8.83
CA LEU A 144 3.98 16.46 -8.11
C LEU A 144 4.14 16.45 -6.58
N GLY A 145 5.35 16.24 -6.08
CA GLY A 145 5.63 16.15 -4.64
C GLY A 145 5.33 14.78 -4.03
N GLY A 146 5.12 13.76 -4.87
CA GLY A 146 4.85 12.39 -4.42
C GLY A 146 6.12 11.65 -3.97
N LEU A 147 5.90 10.56 -3.25
CA LEU A 147 6.95 9.65 -2.79
C LEU A 147 7.42 8.71 -3.93
N PRO A 148 8.67 8.20 -3.84
CA PRO A 148 9.14 7.16 -4.74
C PRO A 148 8.25 5.91 -4.68
N MET A 149 7.89 5.39 -5.85
CA MET A 149 7.06 4.19 -6.00
C MET A 149 7.92 3.00 -6.43
N THR A 150 7.55 1.83 -5.96
CA THR A 150 8.14 0.55 -6.36
C THR A 150 7.05 -0.51 -6.48
N SER A 151 7.37 -1.64 -7.09
CA SER A 151 6.45 -2.76 -7.23
C SER A 151 6.20 -3.46 -5.89
N VAL A 152 4.98 -4.00 -5.69
CA VAL A 152 4.60 -4.67 -4.44
C VAL A 152 4.05 -6.07 -4.74
N VAL A 153 4.77 -7.11 -4.32
CA VAL A 153 4.39 -8.52 -4.56
C VAL A 153 3.04 -8.87 -3.92
N VAL A 154 2.76 -8.34 -2.73
CA VAL A 154 1.51 -8.65 -2.00
C VAL A 154 0.27 -8.25 -2.79
N ARG A 155 0.27 -7.06 -3.42
CA ARG A 155 -0.85 -6.61 -4.25
C ARG A 155 -0.99 -7.47 -5.51
N THR A 156 0.12 -7.81 -6.16
CA THR A 156 0.15 -8.68 -7.34
C THR A 156 -0.37 -10.08 -6.98
N SER A 157 0.04 -10.64 -5.85
CA SER A 157 -0.44 -11.92 -5.35
C SER A 157 -1.95 -11.90 -5.08
N ALA A 158 -2.45 -10.84 -4.43
CA ALA A 158 -3.87 -10.67 -4.18
C ALA A 158 -4.68 -10.61 -5.48
N ASN A 159 -4.22 -9.85 -6.47
CA ASN A 159 -4.85 -9.75 -7.78
C ASN A 159 -4.85 -11.09 -8.54
N ASN A 160 -3.72 -11.78 -8.58
CA ASN A 160 -3.62 -13.11 -9.20
C ASN A 160 -4.57 -14.11 -8.53
N ASN A 161 -4.63 -14.15 -7.21
CA ASN A 161 -5.56 -15.02 -6.47
C ASN A 161 -7.03 -14.67 -6.72
N ALA A 162 -7.33 -13.39 -6.98
CA ALA A 162 -8.66 -12.92 -7.39
C ALA A 162 -9.01 -13.27 -8.84
N GLY A 163 -8.04 -13.81 -9.63
CA GLY A 163 -8.24 -14.20 -11.02
C GLY A 163 -8.06 -13.07 -12.02
N GLU A 164 -7.21 -12.08 -11.70
CA GLU A 164 -6.87 -11.00 -12.62
C GLU A 164 -6.31 -11.52 -13.94
N LYS A 165 -6.81 -10.97 -15.05
CA LYS A 165 -6.36 -11.30 -16.40
C LYS A 165 -5.73 -10.14 -17.15
N THR A 166 -5.96 -8.92 -16.68
CA THR A 166 -5.59 -7.69 -17.40
C THR A 166 -5.08 -6.61 -16.45
N LYS A 167 -4.39 -5.62 -17.00
CA LYS A 167 -3.90 -4.42 -16.27
C LYS A 167 -5.01 -3.52 -15.74
N MET A 168 -6.28 -3.80 -16.09
CA MET A 168 -7.42 -2.95 -15.69
C MET A 168 -7.61 -2.87 -14.18
N ALA A 169 -7.31 -3.95 -13.45
CA ALA A 169 -7.40 -3.96 -11.99
C ALA A 169 -6.48 -2.89 -11.35
N ALA A 170 -5.24 -2.78 -11.83
CA ALA A 170 -4.29 -1.78 -11.35
C ALA A 170 -4.73 -0.35 -11.71
N ILE A 171 -5.26 -0.13 -12.93
CA ILE A 171 -5.75 1.18 -13.38
C ILE A 171 -6.96 1.61 -12.54
N ILE A 172 -7.95 0.72 -12.37
CA ILE A 172 -9.14 0.99 -11.57
C ILE A 172 -8.75 1.29 -10.11
N HIS A 173 -7.81 0.53 -9.55
CA HIS A 173 -7.30 0.79 -8.20
C HIS A 173 -6.68 2.18 -8.09
N GLY A 174 -5.85 2.59 -9.06
CA GLY A 174 -5.26 3.93 -9.11
C GLY A 174 -6.32 5.05 -9.20
N VAL A 175 -7.35 4.85 -10.01
CA VAL A 175 -8.47 5.82 -10.13
C VAL A 175 -9.27 5.90 -8.83
N LEU A 176 -9.55 4.76 -8.19
CA LEU A 176 -10.28 4.73 -6.91
C LEU A 176 -9.51 5.38 -5.75
N LEU A 177 -8.19 5.44 -5.83
CA LEU A 177 -7.38 6.14 -4.82
C LEU A 177 -7.41 7.68 -4.98
N LEU A 178 -7.92 8.19 -6.11
CA LEU A 178 -8.07 9.64 -6.36
C LEU A 178 -9.43 10.18 -5.87
N ILE A 179 -10.36 9.32 -5.50
CA ILE A 179 -11.70 9.66 -5.02
C ILE A 179 -11.75 9.58 -3.49
#